data_207f7f83d444ad758739d62a14c60ac8
#
_entry.id   207f7f83d444ad758739d62a14c60ac8
#
_cell.length_a   1.000
_cell.length_b   1.000
_cell.length_c   1.000
_cell.angle_alpha   90.00
_cell.angle_beta   90.00
_cell.angle_gamma   90.00
#
_symmetry.space_group_name_H-M   'P 1'
#
loop_
_entity.id
_entity.type
_entity.pdbx_description
1 polymer ?
#
loop_
_entity_poly.entity_id
_entity_poly.type
_entity_poly.pdbx_seq_one_letter_code
_entity_poly.pdbx_strand_id
1 'polypeptide(L)'
;METYLILRRGGWRTADELQAAAARSSAEADKTPDDTRWLRSYVLAETSGELGTVCIYQASSPEAIRVHSYRAGLPVDEIVAVADTLVVHPDPQPIAI
;
A
#
# COMPACT_ATOMS: atom_id res chain seq x y z
N MET A 1 -15.64 -2.72 6.39
CA MET A 1 -14.27 -2.15 6.52
C MET A 1 -14.23 -0.77 5.87
N GLU A 2 -13.49 0.13 6.43
CA GLU A 2 -13.28 1.46 5.84
C GLU A 2 -12.08 1.46 4.91
N THR A 3 -12.01 2.46 4.04
CA THR A 3 -10.91 2.62 3.09
C THR A 3 -9.88 3.60 3.64
N TYR A 4 -8.60 3.26 3.48
CA TYR A 4 -7.48 4.07 3.93
C TYR A 4 -6.44 4.23 2.84
N LEU A 5 -5.82 5.40 2.83
CA LEU A 5 -4.64 5.69 2.02
C LEU A 5 -3.43 5.58 2.94
N ILE A 6 -2.43 4.80 2.53
CA ILE A 6 -1.18 4.65 3.30
C ILE A 6 -0.04 5.18 2.46
N LEU A 7 0.64 6.20 2.97
CA LEU A 7 1.81 6.79 2.33
C LEU A 7 3.08 6.14 2.89
N ARG A 8 3.94 5.67 1.96
CA ARG A 8 5.23 5.05 2.27
C ARG A 8 6.28 5.73 1.39
N ARG A 9 7.09 6.61 1.99
CA ARG A 9 8.07 7.42 1.25
C ARG A 9 9.43 6.74 1.22
N GLY A 10 10.09 6.75 0.05
CA GLY A 10 11.46 6.30 -0.09
C GLY A 10 11.75 4.91 0.49
N GLY A 11 10.80 4.00 0.45
CA GLY A 11 10.90 2.73 1.13
C GLY A 11 11.78 1.71 0.43
N TRP A 12 12.04 1.89 -0.86
CA TRP A 12 12.74 0.90 -1.66
C TRP A 12 13.69 1.58 -2.64
N ARG A 13 14.88 0.99 -2.81
CA ARG A 13 15.89 1.54 -3.72
C ARG A 13 15.71 1.04 -5.15
N THR A 14 15.09 -0.13 -5.32
CA THR A 14 14.95 -0.79 -6.63
C THR A 14 13.55 -1.38 -6.78
N ALA A 15 13.16 -1.64 -8.02
CA ALA A 15 11.92 -2.33 -8.33
C ALA A 15 11.89 -3.75 -7.73
N ASP A 16 13.02 -4.44 -7.69
CA ASP A 16 13.11 -5.79 -7.12
C ASP A 16 12.84 -5.78 -5.61
N GLU A 17 13.34 -4.78 -4.88
CA GLU A 17 13.05 -4.63 -3.46
C GLU A 17 11.55 -4.37 -3.24
N LEU A 18 10.96 -3.54 -4.10
CA LEU A 18 9.53 -3.24 -4.04
C LEU A 18 8.68 -4.48 -4.33
N GLN A 19 9.04 -5.27 -5.32
CA GLN A 19 8.32 -6.51 -5.64
C GLN A 19 8.38 -7.50 -4.48
N ALA A 20 9.53 -7.64 -3.83
CA ALA A 20 9.67 -8.51 -2.67
C ALA A 20 8.77 -8.04 -1.52
N ALA A 21 8.71 -6.73 -1.30
CA ALA A 21 7.82 -6.14 -0.29
C ALA A 21 6.35 -6.37 -0.64
N ALA A 22 5.98 -6.23 -1.91
CA ALA A 22 4.61 -6.48 -2.39
C ALA A 22 4.20 -7.94 -2.16
N ALA A 23 5.10 -8.89 -2.39
CA ALA A 23 4.84 -10.29 -2.14
C ALA A 23 4.60 -10.57 -0.65
N ARG A 24 5.41 -9.95 0.23
CA ARG A 24 5.21 -10.07 1.68
C ARG A 24 3.88 -9.46 2.11
N SER A 25 3.54 -8.29 1.57
CA SER A 25 2.29 -7.60 1.86
C SER A 25 1.08 -8.44 1.48
N SER A 26 1.11 -9.02 0.28
CA SER A 26 0.03 -9.89 -0.22
C SER A 26 -0.13 -11.13 0.67
N ALA A 27 0.97 -11.78 1.03
CA ALA A 27 0.96 -12.97 1.87
C ALA A 27 0.38 -12.67 3.26
N GLU A 28 0.75 -11.54 3.86
CA GLU A 28 0.22 -11.15 5.17
C GLU A 28 -1.25 -10.76 5.10
N ALA A 29 -1.68 -10.08 4.05
CA ALA A 29 -3.10 -9.73 3.87
C ALA A 29 -3.97 -10.98 3.73
N ASP A 30 -3.48 -12.00 3.06
CA ASP A 30 -4.21 -13.27 2.90
C ASP A 30 -4.43 -14.01 4.23
N LYS A 31 -3.59 -13.73 5.23
CA LYS A 31 -3.75 -14.31 6.58
C LYS A 31 -4.83 -13.63 7.41
N THR A 32 -5.18 -12.40 7.07
CA THR A 32 -6.12 -11.58 7.84
C THR A 32 -7.19 -10.94 6.94
N PRO A 33 -7.96 -11.73 6.18
CA PRO A 33 -8.91 -11.20 5.20
C PRO A 33 -10.02 -10.36 5.82
N ASP A 34 -10.32 -10.57 7.10
CA ASP A 34 -11.36 -9.80 7.81
C ASP A 34 -10.83 -8.47 8.36
N ASP A 35 -9.52 -8.27 8.36
CA ASP A 35 -8.88 -7.07 8.93
C ASP A 35 -8.28 -6.16 7.89
N THR A 36 -7.73 -6.71 6.81
CA THR A 36 -7.08 -5.93 5.76
C THR A 36 -7.35 -6.51 4.39
N ARG A 37 -7.59 -5.63 3.43
CA ARG A 37 -7.73 -5.98 2.02
C ARG A 37 -7.00 -4.96 1.18
N TRP A 38 -5.96 -5.40 0.48
CA TRP A 38 -5.17 -4.54 -0.39
C TRP A 38 -5.90 -4.36 -1.72
N LEU A 39 -6.25 -3.12 -2.07
CA LEU A 39 -6.99 -2.82 -3.29
C LEU A 39 -6.05 -2.48 -4.45
N ARG A 40 -5.14 -1.54 -4.23
CA ARG A 40 -4.16 -1.10 -5.25
C ARG A 40 -3.07 -0.27 -4.61
N SER A 41 -2.01 -0.05 -5.37
CA SER A 41 -0.95 0.87 -4.99
C SER A 41 -0.48 1.67 -6.20
N TYR A 42 -0.09 2.91 -5.94
CA TYR A 42 0.62 3.74 -6.90
C TYR A 42 2.08 3.78 -6.49
N VAL A 43 2.98 3.48 -7.41
CA VAL A 43 4.41 3.52 -7.16
C VAL A 43 4.90 4.94 -7.44
N LEU A 44 5.58 5.54 -6.48
CA LEU A 44 6.06 6.92 -6.56
C LEU A 44 7.52 6.94 -6.99
N ALA A 45 7.81 7.69 -8.05
CA ALA A 45 9.19 7.97 -8.46
C ALA A 45 9.67 9.19 -7.66
N GLU A 46 10.42 8.95 -6.61
CA GLU A 46 10.88 10.02 -5.74
C GLU A 46 12.09 10.74 -6.34
N THR A 47 12.28 12.01 -5.96
CA THR A 47 13.39 12.82 -6.50
C THR A 47 14.75 12.27 -6.11
N SER A 48 14.85 11.52 -5.02
CA SER A 48 16.07 10.85 -4.59
C SER A 48 16.48 9.67 -5.48
N GLY A 49 15.58 9.21 -6.37
CA GLY A 49 15.77 7.99 -7.14
C GLY A 49 15.20 6.74 -6.46
N GLU A 50 14.80 6.86 -5.21
CA GLU A 50 14.12 5.78 -4.50
C GLU A 50 12.67 5.67 -4.94
N LEU A 51 12.03 4.57 -4.56
CA LEU A 51 10.61 4.32 -4.82
C LEU A 51 9.83 4.42 -3.52
N GLY A 52 8.68 5.08 -3.59
CA GLY A 52 7.69 5.07 -2.53
C GLY A 52 6.39 4.49 -3.05
N THR A 53 5.36 4.44 -2.21
CA THR A 53 4.02 4.01 -2.63
C THR A 53 2.94 4.82 -1.95
N VAL A 54 1.81 4.94 -2.65
CA VAL A 54 0.52 5.25 -2.06
C VAL A 54 -0.30 3.99 -2.20
N CYS A 55 -0.64 3.38 -1.07
CA CYS A 55 -1.41 2.13 -1.03
C CYS A 55 -2.84 2.42 -0.61
N ILE A 56 -3.80 1.80 -1.27
CA ILE A 56 -5.21 1.91 -0.94
C ILE A 56 -5.66 0.56 -0.39
N TYR A 57 -6.10 0.57 0.87
CA TYR A 57 -6.54 -0.62 1.59
C TYR A 57 -7.94 -0.41 2.14
N GLN A 58 -8.68 -1.49 2.25
CA GLN A 58 -9.79 -1.57 3.20
C GLN A 58 -9.26 -2.25 4.47
N ALA A 59 -9.65 -1.74 5.62
CA ALA A 59 -9.21 -2.29 6.90
C ALA A 59 -10.28 -2.10 7.97
N SER A 60 -10.24 -2.94 8.99
CA SER A 60 -11.15 -2.85 10.14
C SER A 60 -10.81 -1.63 11.01
N SER A 61 -9.55 -1.19 10.99
CA SER A 61 -9.08 -0.03 11.76
C SER A 61 -7.71 0.41 11.24
N PRO A 62 -7.27 1.65 11.56
CA PRO A 62 -5.88 2.05 11.29
C PRO A 62 -4.87 1.16 11.99
N GLU A 63 -5.19 0.63 13.16
CA GLU A 63 -4.31 -0.27 13.89
C GLU A 63 -4.07 -1.57 13.15
N ALA A 64 -5.10 -2.12 12.50
CA ALA A 64 -4.94 -3.31 11.66
C ALA A 64 -3.92 -3.07 10.54
N ILE A 65 -3.90 -1.86 9.96
CA ILE A 65 -2.91 -1.48 8.94
C ILE A 65 -1.50 -1.44 9.55
N ARG A 66 -1.35 -0.90 10.76
CA ARG A 66 -0.05 -0.83 11.42
C ARG A 66 0.50 -2.21 11.72
N VAL A 67 -0.34 -3.11 12.21
CA VAL A 67 0.04 -4.50 12.47
C VAL A 67 0.43 -5.21 11.18
N HIS A 68 -0.38 -5.06 10.13
CA HIS A 68 -0.10 -5.62 8.82
C HIS A 68 1.26 -5.13 8.28
N SER A 69 1.48 -3.82 8.33
CA SER A 69 2.71 -3.20 7.84
C SER A 69 3.93 -3.70 8.60
N TYR A 70 3.83 -3.82 9.92
CA TYR A 70 4.90 -4.36 10.75
C TYR A 70 5.23 -5.81 10.35
N ARG A 71 4.23 -6.66 10.20
CA ARG A 71 4.41 -8.07 9.83
C ARG A 71 5.01 -8.25 8.44
N ALA A 72 4.63 -7.39 7.52
CA ALA A 72 5.15 -7.42 6.15
C ALA A 72 6.49 -6.68 5.99
N GLY A 73 6.96 -5.99 7.03
CA GLY A 73 8.20 -5.22 7.00
C GLY A 73 8.10 -4.00 6.11
N LEU A 74 6.98 -3.28 6.16
CA LEU A 74 6.73 -2.10 5.32
C LEU A 74 6.81 -0.83 6.15
N PRO A 75 7.43 0.25 5.61
CA PRO A 75 7.40 1.55 6.28
C PRO A 75 6.00 2.15 6.22
N VAL A 76 5.66 3.00 7.18
CA VAL A 76 4.43 3.77 7.20
C VAL A 76 4.75 5.20 7.57
N ASP A 77 4.52 6.13 6.65
CA ASP A 77 4.69 7.56 6.94
C ASP A 77 3.36 8.16 7.40
N GLU A 78 2.27 7.78 6.74
CA GLU A 78 0.96 8.35 7.07
C GLU A 78 -0.16 7.37 6.70
N ILE A 79 -1.20 7.34 7.52
CA ILE A 79 -2.44 6.61 7.25
C ILE A 79 -3.57 7.64 7.28
N VAL A 80 -4.31 7.75 6.18
CA VAL A 80 -5.39 8.73 6.03
C VAL A 80 -6.67 7.99 5.69
N ALA A 81 -7.74 8.27 6.43
CA ALA A 81 -9.06 7.74 6.10
C ALA A 81 -9.56 8.37 4.81
N VAL A 82 -10.07 7.53 3.91
CA VAL A 82 -10.66 7.98 2.65
C VAL A 82 -12.16 8.15 2.86
N ALA A 83 -12.63 9.39 2.75
CA ALA A 83 -14.03 9.71 2.99
C ALA A 83 -14.92 9.27 1.82
N ASP A 84 -14.43 9.41 0.58
CA ASP A 84 -15.19 9.08 -0.62
C ASP A 84 -14.23 8.93 -1.80
N THR A 85 -14.72 8.35 -2.89
CA THR A 85 -13.93 8.14 -4.11
C THR A 85 -14.67 8.75 -5.29
N LEU A 86 -14.00 9.63 -6.03
CA LEU A 86 -14.49 10.18 -7.28
C LEU A 86 -13.74 9.50 -8.42
N VAL A 87 -14.47 8.80 -9.28
CA VAL A 87 -13.89 8.14 -10.46
C VAL A 87 -14.38 8.86 -11.69
N VAL A 88 -13.47 9.58 -12.35
CA VAL A 88 -13.76 10.26 -13.62
C VAL A 88 -13.40 9.35 -14.79
N HIS A 89 -12.22 8.75 -14.71
CA HIS A 89 -11.75 7.76 -15.68
C HIS A 89 -11.09 6.62 -14.90
N PRO A 90 -11.11 5.38 -15.42
CA PRO A 90 -10.41 4.28 -14.76
C PRO A 90 -8.89 4.50 -14.76
N ASP A 91 -8.21 3.87 -13.82
CA ASP A 91 -6.76 3.90 -13.80
C ASP A 91 -6.20 3.32 -15.10
N PRO A 92 -5.03 3.81 -15.55
CA PRO A 92 -4.35 3.20 -16.68
C PRO A 92 -3.96 1.76 -16.35
N GLN A 93 -3.71 0.95 -17.38
CA GLN A 93 -3.28 -0.43 -17.20
C GLN A 93 -2.01 -0.46 -16.35
N PRO A 94 -1.96 -1.35 -15.33
CA PRO A 94 -0.76 -1.47 -14.50
C PRO A 94 0.44 -1.90 -15.35
N ILE A 95 1.61 -1.32 -15.03
CA ILE A 95 2.86 -1.76 -15.63
C ILE A 95 3.51 -2.76 -14.69
N ALA A 96 4.15 -3.80 -15.25
CA ALA A 96 4.95 -4.71 -14.45
C ALA A 96 6.18 -3.95 -13.91
N ILE A 97 6.39 -4.05 -12.62
CA ILE A 97 7.52 -3.39 -11.98
C ILE A 97 8.73 -4.30 -11.97
#